data_88b4eece408f2e5a67311e71d5d7877e
#
_entry.id   88b4eece408f2e5a67311e71d5d7877e
#
_cell.length_a   1.000
_cell.length_b   1.000
_cell.length_c   1.000
_cell.angle_alpha   90.00
_cell.angle_beta   90.00
_cell.angle_gamma   90.00
#
_symmetry.space_group_name_H-M   'P 1'
#
loop_
_entity.id
_entity.type
_entity.pdbx_description
1 polymer ?
#
loop_
_entity_poly.entity_id
_entity_poly.type
_entity_poly.pdbx_seq_one_letter_code
_entity_poly.pdbx_strand_id
1 'polypeptide(L)'
;MMLLPAITKAQDQFEISGKLSNAGDGKIVMLNYKNSAGKDAKDSAVVVKGKFALKGTTAYAGKAYLSLKPAKSDGVKPKTAADYQVFYLEKGKYKVIGADSISKALITGTPAQKDFLDYNRQMGTKLAQFQEITQRFAKVYYAKVKDTVEIKKIQAEARPVHAKIEASLDSFIFSHPDSYVTLDLIATEKTAVIDPEAFQKYYGPLSKRVLSSFAGQQLTAKYDKAKQIAIGKSVDFEQVDDKGNPFKLSSYKGKYVLVDFWASWCAPCRAENPNLLKAYQELKTKNFEIVGVSLDESKAAWLNAVQKDAMPWMQVSDLKGFKTEVAVKYGITAIPQNFLINPDGIIIAKNLRGEQLTEALKKFIK
;
A
#
# COMPACT_ATOMS: atom_id res chain seq x y z
N MET A 1 -4.22 47.81 19.87
CA MET A 1 -5.16 46.67 19.69
C MET A 1 -5.27 46.47 18.18
N MET A 2 -4.37 45.63 17.62
CA MET A 2 -4.39 45.32 16.18
C MET A 2 -5.40 44.20 15.94
N LEU A 3 -6.46 44.51 15.23
CA LEU A 3 -7.39 43.53 14.68
C LEU A 3 -6.68 42.76 13.56
N LEU A 4 -6.31 41.52 13.84
CA LEU A 4 -5.92 40.56 12.81
C LEU A 4 -7.16 40.33 11.91
N PRO A 5 -7.04 40.47 10.58
CA PRO A 5 -8.15 40.17 9.70
C PRO A 5 -8.44 38.65 9.80
N ALA A 6 -9.68 38.33 10.09
CA ALA A 6 -10.21 36.99 9.95
C ALA A 6 -10.09 36.61 8.47
N ILE A 7 -9.04 35.88 8.09
CA ILE A 7 -8.90 35.29 6.76
C ILE A 7 -10.05 34.30 6.63
N THR A 8 -11.06 34.70 5.90
CA THR A 8 -12.26 33.91 5.62
C THR A 8 -11.89 32.62 4.93
N LYS A 9 -12.16 31.51 5.59
CA LYS A 9 -12.03 30.12 5.12
C LYS A 9 -12.96 29.76 3.93
N ALA A 10 -13.21 30.67 3.02
CA ALA A 10 -14.01 30.40 1.81
C ALA A 10 -13.30 29.52 0.77
N GLN A 11 -11.99 29.27 0.94
CA GLN A 11 -11.19 28.60 -0.10
C GLN A 11 -11.28 27.08 -0.11
N ASP A 12 -11.79 26.44 0.96
CA ASP A 12 -11.74 24.98 1.14
C ASP A 12 -13.13 24.31 1.12
N GLN A 13 -14.17 25.05 0.68
CA GLN A 13 -15.54 24.56 0.73
C GLN A 13 -15.89 23.68 -0.47
N PHE A 14 -16.65 22.62 -0.21
CA PHE A 14 -17.32 21.84 -1.23
C PHE A 14 -18.85 21.91 -1.09
N GLU A 15 -19.55 21.79 -2.21
CA GLU A 15 -21.00 21.64 -2.27
C GLU A 15 -21.33 20.44 -3.18
N ILE A 16 -22.15 19.50 -2.66
CA ILE A 16 -22.65 18.37 -3.41
C ILE A 16 -24.17 18.54 -3.57
N SER A 17 -24.63 18.63 -4.79
CA SER A 17 -26.07 18.61 -5.12
C SER A 17 -26.42 17.31 -5.83
N GLY A 18 -27.42 16.58 -5.33
CA GLY A 18 -27.82 15.30 -5.86
C GLY A 18 -29.28 15.24 -6.28
N LYS A 19 -29.54 14.48 -7.34
CA LYS A 19 -30.88 14.08 -7.80
C LYS A 19 -30.88 12.55 -8.02
N LEU A 20 -31.74 11.87 -7.25
CA LEU A 20 -32.03 10.44 -7.34
C LEU A 20 -33.52 10.27 -7.64
N SER A 21 -33.86 10.13 -8.93
CA SER A 21 -35.26 10.26 -9.39
C SER A 21 -36.22 9.27 -8.76
N ASN A 22 -35.76 8.07 -8.36
CA ASN A 22 -36.55 6.99 -7.82
C ASN A 22 -36.14 6.54 -6.41
N ALA A 23 -35.35 7.35 -5.70
CA ALA A 23 -34.81 6.93 -4.40
C ALA A 23 -35.84 6.87 -3.27
N GLY A 24 -36.98 7.49 -3.41
CA GLY A 24 -37.99 7.63 -2.36
C GLY A 24 -37.57 8.63 -1.29
N ASP A 25 -38.55 9.34 -0.71
CA ASP A 25 -38.33 10.35 0.33
C ASP A 25 -37.93 9.70 1.66
N GLY A 26 -37.16 10.44 2.46
CA GLY A 26 -36.73 10.02 3.79
C GLY A 26 -35.48 9.16 3.82
N LYS A 27 -34.97 8.65 2.69
CA LYS A 27 -33.66 8.00 2.66
C LYS A 27 -32.55 8.98 3.03
N ILE A 28 -31.44 8.47 3.58
CA ILE A 28 -30.32 9.27 4.07
C ILE A 28 -29.11 9.04 3.19
N VAL A 29 -28.63 10.12 2.54
CA VAL A 29 -27.33 10.12 1.89
C VAL A 29 -26.28 10.45 2.93
N MET A 30 -25.27 9.59 3.05
CA MET A 30 -24.13 9.79 3.97
C MET A 30 -22.85 10.01 3.18
N LEU A 31 -22.08 11.01 3.60
CA LEU A 31 -20.74 11.31 3.10
C LEU A 31 -19.71 11.01 4.19
N ASN A 32 -18.73 10.16 3.87
CA ASN A 32 -17.55 9.94 4.71
C ASN A 32 -16.32 10.46 3.95
N TYR A 33 -15.53 11.31 4.59
CA TYR A 33 -14.39 11.98 3.95
C TYR A 33 -13.34 12.42 4.98
N LYS A 34 -12.21 12.97 4.52
CA LYS A 34 -11.23 13.66 5.39
C LYS A 34 -11.49 15.17 5.35
N ASN A 35 -11.67 15.78 6.51
CA ASN A 35 -11.89 17.23 6.62
C ASN A 35 -10.58 18.02 6.44
N SER A 36 -10.66 19.35 6.56
CA SER A 36 -9.52 20.25 6.44
C SER A 36 -8.37 19.99 7.43
N ALA A 37 -8.63 19.29 8.53
CA ALA A 37 -7.62 18.88 9.51
C ALA A 37 -7.06 17.46 9.23
N GLY A 38 -7.44 16.81 8.11
CA GLY A 38 -7.05 15.44 7.78
C GLY A 38 -7.74 14.37 8.64
N LYS A 39 -8.72 14.74 9.45
CA LYS A 39 -9.47 13.82 10.32
C LYS A 39 -10.69 13.26 9.59
N ASP A 40 -11.08 12.04 9.96
CA ASP A 40 -12.32 11.45 9.48
C ASP A 40 -13.53 12.29 9.87
N ALA A 41 -14.36 12.59 8.88
CA ALA A 41 -15.59 13.37 9.01
C ALA A 41 -16.75 12.64 8.35
N LYS A 42 -17.96 12.91 8.87
CA LYS A 42 -19.21 12.34 8.34
C LYS A 42 -20.25 13.44 8.30
N ASP A 43 -20.88 13.55 7.12
CA ASP A 43 -22.05 14.41 6.92
C ASP A 43 -23.21 13.61 6.36
N SER A 44 -24.42 14.10 6.52
CA SER A 44 -25.61 13.44 5.98
C SER A 44 -26.66 14.43 5.52
N ALA A 45 -27.46 14.00 4.54
CA ALA A 45 -28.62 14.73 4.06
C ALA A 45 -29.79 13.78 3.82
N VAL A 46 -31.00 14.24 4.13
CA VAL A 46 -32.24 13.49 3.81
C VAL A 46 -32.61 13.77 2.37
N VAL A 47 -33.02 12.72 1.64
CA VAL A 47 -33.58 12.84 0.30
C VAL A 47 -35.02 13.34 0.41
N VAL A 48 -35.32 14.46 -0.25
CA VAL A 48 -36.64 15.08 -0.31
C VAL A 48 -37.00 15.35 -1.77
N LYS A 49 -38.08 14.79 -2.25
CA LYS A 49 -38.50 14.85 -3.67
C LYS A 49 -37.36 14.43 -4.62
N GLY A 50 -36.65 13.37 -4.23
CA GLY A 50 -35.51 12.84 -4.97
C GLY A 50 -34.27 13.72 -4.98
N LYS A 51 -34.16 14.78 -4.16
CA LYS A 51 -33.04 15.70 -4.11
C LYS A 51 -32.36 15.69 -2.73
N PHE A 52 -31.05 15.97 -2.72
CA PHE A 52 -30.29 16.17 -1.50
C PHE A 52 -29.16 17.18 -1.74
N ALA A 53 -28.65 17.79 -0.65
CA ALA A 53 -27.48 18.66 -0.70
C ALA A 53 -26.59 18.43 0.52
N LEU A 54 -25.28 18.45 0.31
CA LEU A 54 -24.26 18.36 1.34
C LEU A 54 -23.26 19.50 1.14
N LYS A 55 -22.74 20.04 2.23
CA LYS A 55 -21.71 21.10 2.23
C LYS A 55 -20.70 20.82 3.32
N GLY A 56 -19.45 21.15 3.07
CA GLY A 56 -18.40 20.98 4.06
C GLY A 56 -17.09 21.61 3.64
N THR A 57 -16.03 21.29 4.35
CA THR A 57 -14.67 21.77 4.04
C THR A 57 -13.68 20.64 3.97
N THR A 58 -12.75 20.69 3.00
CA THR A 58 -11.61 19.76 2.88
C THR A 58 -10.38 20.54 2.45
N ALA A 59 -9.22 20.28 3.08
CA ALA A 59 -7.98 20.98 2.74
C ALA A 59 -7.39 20.55 1.40
N TYR A 60 -7.52 19.27 1.07
CA TYR A 60 -6.93 18.66 -0.12
C TYR A 60 -7.86 17.63 -0.72
N ALA A 61 -7.68 17.37 -2.02
CA ALA A 61 -8.38 16.29 -2.68
C ALA A 61 -8.04 14.93 -2.08
N GLY A 62 -9.05 14.09 -1.92
CA GLY A 62 -8.90 12.74 -1.41
C GLY A 62 -10.11 11.87 -1.68
N LYS A 63 -9.97 10.56 -1.50
CA LYS A 63 -11.09 9.63 -1.60
C LYS A 63 -12.16 9.94 -0.56
N ALA A 64 -13.40 9.99 -1.01
CA ALA A 64 -14.61 10.09 -0.21
C ALA A 64 -15.61 9.01 -0.59
N TYR A 65 -16.51 8.70 0.32
CA TYR A 65 -17.50 7.64 0.15
C TYR A 65 -18.88 8.25 0.31
N LEU A 66 -19.67 8.16 -0.73
CA LEU A 66 -21.09 8.53 -0.70
C LEU A 66 -21.91 7.25 -0.63
N SER A 67 -22.89 7.17 0.27
CA SER A 67 -23.75 6.00 0.43
C SER A 67 -25.19 6.39 0.67
N LEU A 68 -26.14 5.52 0.26
CA LEU A 68 -27.55 5.68 0.49
C LEU A 68 -28.03 4.67 1.54
N LYS A 69 -28.69 5.14 2.58
CA LYS A 69 -29.26 4.33 3.66
C LYS A 69 -30.78 4.45 3.69
N PRO A 70 -31.51 3.43 4.17
CA PRO A 70 -32.93 3.52 4.46
C PRO A 70 -33.25 4.65 5.44
N ALA A 71 -34.47 5.20 5.40
CA ALA A 71 -34.93 6.27 6.28
C ALA A 71 -34.94 5.88 7.77
N LYS A 72 -35.23 4.62 8.10
CA LYS A 72 -35.14 4.01 9.44
C LYS A 72 -34.43 2.66 9.31
N SER A 73 -33.55 2.36 10.24
CA SER A 73 -33.04 1.00 10.39
C SER A 73 -33.99 0.26 11.33
N ASP A 74 -34.78 -0.64 10.79
CA ASP A 74 -35.69 -1.50 11.59
C ASP A 74 -34.92 -2.61 12.36
N GLY A 75 -33.65 -2.37 12.68
CA GLY A 75 -32.79 -3.34 13.37
C GLY A 75 -32.37 -4.55 12.50
N VAL A 76 -32.90 -4.66 11.30
CA VAL A 76 -32.56 -5.74 10.36
C VAL A 76 -31.31 -5.36 9.58
N LYS A 77 -30.26 -6.16 9.70
CA LYS A 77 -29.07 -5.99 8.85
C LYS A 77 -29.47 -6.15 7.39
N PRO A 78 -29.17 -5.19 6.51
CA PRO A 78 -29.51 -5.31 5.09
C PRO A 78 -28.88 -6.58 4.51
N LYS A 79 -29.70 -7.41 3.85
CA LYS A 79 -29.27 -8.63 3.15
C LYS A 79 -28.52 -8.34 1.85
N THR A 80 -28.47 -7.07 1.41
CA THR A 80 -27.83 -6.62 0.17
C THR A 80 -26.53 -5.89 0.46
N ALA A 81 -25.59 -5.90 -0.50
CA ALA A 81 -24.37 -5.10 -0.43
C ALA A 81 -24.71 -3.62 -0.20
N ALA A 82 -23.89 -2.94 0.59
CA ALA A 82 -24.09 -1.52 0.88
C ALA A 82 -24.10 -0.70 -0.42
N ASP A 83 -25.13 0.15 -0.59
CA ASP A 83 -25.24 1.06 -1.73
C ASP A 83 -24.30 2.25 -1.49
N TYR A 84 -23.08 2.16 -2.05
CA TYR A 84 -22.07 3.22 -1.92
C TYR A 84 -21.25 3.36 -3.20
N GLN A 85 -20.64 4.53 -3.35
CA GLN A 85 -19.67 4.82 -4.39
C GLN A 85 -18.48 5.62 -3.84
N VAL A 86 -17.28 5.31 -4.34
CA VAL A 86 -16.07 6.09 -4.09
C VAL A 86 -15.97 7.20 -5.13
N PHE A 87 -15.58 8.39 -4.70
CA PHE A 87 -15.26 9.51 -5.59
C PHE A 87 -14.14 10.36 -4.99
N TYR A 88 -13.58 11.29 -5.76
CA TYR A 88 -12.60 12.23 -5.25
C TYR A 88 -13.26 13.54 -4.86
N LEU A 89 -13.09 13.89 -3.57
CA LEU A 89 -13.62 15.11 -2.98
C LEU A 89 -12.48 16.12 -2.81
N GLU A 90 -12.62 17.27 -3.41
CA GLU A 90 -11.81 18.47 -3.19
C GLU A 90 -12.74 19.70 -3.11
N LYS A 91 -12.20 20.88 -2.85
CA LYS A 91 -13.00 22.13 -2.91
C LYS A 91 -13.68 22.28 -4.28
N GLY A 92 -14.94 22.68 -4.26
CA GLY A 92 -15.71 22.90 -5.49
C GLY A 92 -17.14 22.37 -5.44
N LYS A 93 -17.77 22.34 -6.58
CA LYS A 93 -19.18 21.94 -6.74
C LYS A 93 -19.28 20.59 -7.43
N TYR A 94 -20.16 19.74 -6.89
CA TYR A 94 -20.45 18.42 -7.43
C TYR A 94 -21.91 18.28 -7.80
N LYS A 95 -22.16 17.49 -8.84
CA LYS A 95 -23.47 17.00 -9.22
C LYS A 95 -23.50 15.50 -9.13
N VAL A 96 -24.50 14.95 -8.44
CA VAL A 96 -24.79 13.52 -8.33
C VAL A 96 -26.11 13.26 -9.02
N ILE A 97 -26.12 12.46 -10.08
CA ILE A 97 -27.32 12.13 -10.86
C ILE A 97 -27.45 10.60 -10.94
N GLY A 98 -28.56 10.11 -10.44
CA GLY A 98 -28.89 8.68 -10.45
C GLY A 98 -30.39 8.43 -10.44
N ALA A 99 -30.76 7.16 -10.54
CA ALA A 99 -32.16 6.75 -10.43
C ALA A 99 -32.52 6.44 -8.96
N ASP A 100 -32.11 5.30 -8.45
CA ASP A 100 -32.54 4.72 -7.16
C ASP A 100 -31.39 4.39 -6.21
N SER A 101 -30.13 4.49 -6.69
CA SER A 101 -28.92 4.10 -5.96
C SER A 101 -27.79 5.10 -6.15
N ILE A 102 -26.91 5.15 -5.16
CA ILE A 102 -25.65 5.91 -5.24
C ILE A 102 -24.59 5.13 -6.01
N SER A 103 -24.53 3.82 -5.87
CA SER A 103 -23.52 2.97 -6.52
C SER A 103 -23.52 3.05 -8.04
N LYS A 104 -24.67 3.42 -8.65
CA LYS A 104 -24.84 3.61 -10.10
C LYS A 104 -24.95 5.08 -10.51
N ALA A 105 -24.90 6.02 -9.56
CA ALA A 105 -25.03 7.44 -9.86
C ALA A 105 -23.78 7.98 -10.56
N LEU A 106 -23.97 8.92 -11.48
CA LEU A 106 -22.88 9.70 -12.05
C LEU A 106 -22.52 10.86 -11.10
N ILE A 107 -21.30 10.88 -10.62
CA ILE A 107 -20.74 11.96 -9.79
C ILE A 107 -19.77 12.75 -10.66
N THR A 108 -20.06 14.04 -10.90
CA THR A 108 -19.23 14.95 -11.68
C THR A 108 -18.93 16.22 -10.89
N GLY A 109 -17.90 16.98 -11.29
CA GLY A 109 -17.61 18.29 -10.68
C GLY A 109 -16.18 18.75 -10.90
N THR A 110 -15.30 18.43 -10.00
CA THR A 110 -13.94 18.98 -9.91
C THR A 110 -12.92 18.27 -10.79
N PRO A 111 -11.72 18.86 -11.00
CA PRO A 111 -10.63 18.22 -11.74
C PRO A 111 -10.24 16.84 -11.19
N ALA A 112 -10.09 16.69 -9.86
CA ALA A 112 -9.74 15.39 -9.29
C ALA A 112 -10.80 14.32 -9.56
N GLN A 113 -12.09 14.67 -9.50
CA GLN A 113 -13.17 13.75 -9.86
C GLN A 113 -13.17 13.42 -11.36
N LYS A 114 -12.87 14.37 -12.23
CA LYS A 114 -12.72 14.12 -13.67
C LYS A 114 -11.58 13.13 -13.94
N ASP A 115 -10.41 13.35 -13.36
CA ASP A 115 -9.26 12.45 -13.47
C ASP A 115 -9.62 11.02 -13.00
N PHE A 116 -10.38 10.91 -11.91
CA PHE A 116 -10.85 9.61 -11.41
C PHE A 116 -11.81 8.90 -12.36
N LEU A 117 -12.72 9.62 -12.99
CA LEU A 117 -13.60 9.06 -14.01
C LEU A 117 -12.82 8.61 -15.26
N ASP A 118 -11.82 9.39 -15.68
CA ASP A 118 -10.95 9.04 -16.80
C ASP A 118 -10.09 7.80 -16.48
N TYR A 119 -9.52 7.71 -15.27
CA TYR A 119 -8.84 6.52 -14.78
C TYR A 119 -9.75 5.29 -14.81
N ASN A 120 -10.95 5.38 -14.24
CA ASN A 120 -11.91 4.27 -14.22
C ASN A 120 -12.32 3.81 -15.62
N ARG A 121 -12.46 4.74 -16.57
CA ARG A 121 -12.77 4.41 -17.98
C ARG A 121 -11.61 3.65 -18.63
N GLN A 122 -10.37 4.04 -18.39
CA GLN A 122 -9.18 3.37 -18.94
C GLN A 122 -8.92 2.01 -18.34
N MET A 123 -9.23 1.85 -17.04
CA MET A 123 -8.87 0.66 -16.26
C MET A 123 -10.01 -0.36 -16.12
N GLY A 124 -11.28 0.08 -16.19
CA GLY A 124 -12.45 -0.71 -15.75
C GLY A 124 -12.55 -2.10 -16.36
N THR A 125 -12.43 -2.23 -17.68
CA THR A 125 -12.46 -3.53 -18.38
C THR A 125 -11.32 -4.45 -17.98
N LYS A 126 -10.09 -3.91 -17.83
CA LYS A 126 -8.91 -4.67 -17.46
C LYS A 126 -8.99 -5.18 -16.01
N LEU A 127 -9.45 -4.31 -15.10
CA LEU A 127 -9.65 -4.66 -13.69
C LEU A 127 -10.78 -5.69 -13.53
N ALA A 128 -11.88 -5.57 -14.27
CA ALA A 128 -12.96 -6.56 -14.26
C ALA A 128 -12.46 -7.93 -14.73
N GLN A 129 -11.72 -7.99 -15.84
CA GLN A 129 -11.10 -9.22 -16.33
C GLN A 129 -10.14 -9.84 -15.29
N PHE A 130 -9.30 -9.03 -14.67
CA PHE A 130 -8.37 -9.51 -13.64
C PHE A 130 -9.11 -10.02 -12.39
N GLN A 131 -10.18 -9.35 -11.99
CA GLN A 131 -11.01 -9.76 -10.87
C GLN A 131 -11.67 -11.14 -11.14
N GLU A 132 -12.16 -11.37 -12.34
CA GLU A 132 -12.72 -12.66 -12.73
C GLU A 132 -11.68 -13.79 -12.65
N ILE A 133 -10.47 -13.55 -13.17
CA ILE A 133 -9.35 -14.49 -13.07
C ILE A 133 -8.99 -14.76 -11.60
N THR A 134 -8.95 -13.71 -10.77
CA THR A 134 -8.64 -13.83 -9.33
C THR A 134 -9.71 -14.64 -8.59
N GLN A 135 -10.98 -14.47 -8.92
CA GLN A 135 -12.07 -15.28 -8.34
C GLN A 135 -11.96 -16.76 -8.72
N ARG A 136 -11.59 -17.07 -9.97
CA ARG A 136 -11.34 -18.45 -10.42
C ARG A 136 -10.14 -19.03 -9.69
N PHE A 137 -9.05 -18.27 -9.59
CA PHE A 137 -7.87 -18.68 -8.82
C PHE A 137 -8.22 -19.01 -7.37
N ALA A 138 -8.96 -18.15 -6.69
CA ALA A 138 -9.35 -18.36 -5.30
C ALA A 138 -10.16 -19.66 -5.11
N LYS A 139 -11.10 -19.96 -6.01
CA LYS A 139 -11.87 -21.21 -5.95
C LYS A 139 -11.00 -22.46 -6.00
N VAL A 140 -9.97 -22.46 -6.86
CA VAL A 140 -9.08 -23.63 -7.02
C VAL A 140 -8.03 -23.68 -5.89
N TYR A 141 -7.47 -22.53 -5.51
CA TYR A 141 -6.41 -22.44 -4.51
C TYR A 141 -6.88 -22.81 -3.10
N TYR A 142 -8.12 -22.44 -2.72
CA TYR A 142 -8.72 -22.75 -1.42
C TYR A 142 -9.58 -24.01 -1.41
N ALA A 143 -9.61 -24.77 -2.50
CA ALA A 143 -10.27 -26.07 -2.55
C ALA A 143 -9.60 -27.08 -1.60
N LYS A 144 -10.36 -28.04 -1.07
CA LYS A 144 -9.82 -29.13 -0.22
C LYS A 144 -8.71 -29.93 -0.90
N VAL A 145 -8.88 -30.18 -2.21
CA VAL A 145 -7.85 -30.78 -3.07
C VAL A 145 -7.41 -29.73 -4.08
N LYS A 146 -6.14 -29.37 -4.06
CA LYS A 146 -5.59 -28.34 -4.94
C LYS A 146 -5.25 -28.94 -6.31
N ASP A 147 -5.87 -28.41 -7.35
CA ASP A 147 -5.46 -28.69 -8.73
C ASP A 147 -4.30 -27.78 -9.12
N THR A 148 -3.09 -28.31 -9.02
CA THR A 148 -1.85 -27.57 -9.33
C THR A 148 -1.69 -27.26 -10.81
N VAL A 149 -2.29 -28.06 -11.71
CA VAL A 149 -2.27 -27.82 -13.14
C VAL A 149 -3.16 -26.64 -13.50
N GLU A 150 -4.39 -26.63 -12.99
CA GLU A 150 -5.31 -25.51 -13.21
C GLU A 150 -4.81 -24.21 -12.55
N ILE A 151 -4.18 -24.28 -11.36
CA ILE A 151 -3.52 -23.12 -10.72
C ILE A 151 -2.49 -22.52 -11.67
N LYS A 152 -1.58 -23.32 -12.25
CA LYS A 152 -0.55 -22.83 -13.18
C LYS A 152 -1.14 -22.22 -14.45
N LYS A 153 -2.21 -22.81 -14.97
CA LYS A 153 -2.92 -22.31 -16.16
C LYS A 153 -3.54 -20.92 -15.87
N ILE A 154 -4.26 -20.76 -14.73
CA ILE A 154 -4.85 -19.48 -14.34
C ILE A 154 -3.76 -18.43 -14.11
N GLN A 155 -2.64 -18.79 -13.50
CA GLN A 155 -1.50 -17.87 -13.32
C GLN A 155 -0.89 -17.43 -14.66
N ALA A 156 -0.79 -18.34 -15.64
CA ALA A 156 -0.32 -18.00 -16.98
C ALA A 156 -1.27 -17.03 -17.70
N GLU A 157 -2.59 -17.21 -17.54
CA GLU A 157 -3.63 -16.30 -18.06
C GLU A 157 -3.58 -14.93 -17.38
N ALA A 158 -3.33 -14.88 -16.07
CA ALA A 158 -3.27 -13.63 -15.29
C ALA A 158 -2.10 -12.73 -15.69
N ARG A 159 -0.94 -13.29 -16.03
CA ARG A 159 0.30 -12.54 -16.32
C ARG A 159 0.13 -11.46 -17.39
N PRO A 160 -0.37 -11.74 -18.61
CA PRO A 160 -0.54 -10.72 -19.64
C PRO A 160 -1.60 -9.69 -19.29
N VAL A 161 -2.65 -10.05 -18.54
CA VAL A 161 -3.66 -9.09 -18.08
C VAL A 161 -3.06 -8.14 -17.05
N HIS A 162 -2.30 -8.66 -16.09
CA HIS A 162 -1.58 -7.85 -15.10
C HIS A 162 -0.58 -6.90 -15.78
N ALA A 163 0.19 -7.37 -16.76
CA ALA A 163 1.11 -6.52 -17.51
C ALA A 163 0.41 -5.35 -18.23
N LYS A 164 -0.80 -5.60 -18.80
CA LYS A 164 -1.61 -4.54 -19.41
C LYS A 164 -2.14 -3.54 -18.37
N ILE A 165 -2.50 -4.00 -17.18
CA ILE A 165 -2.92 -3.15 -16.07
C ILE A 165 -1.76 -2.25 -15.65
N GLU A 166 -0.57 -2.79 -15.41
CA GLU A 166 0.63 -2.05 -15.02
C GLU A 166 1.02 -0.99 -16.07
N ALA A 167 1.02 -1.36 -17.35
CA ALA A 167 1.32 -0.42 -18.43
C ALA A 167 0.30 0.72 -18.52
N SER A 168 -0.99 0.42 -18.33
CA SER A 168 -2.05 1.44 -18.34
C SER A 168 -1.99 2.34 -17.12
N LEU A 169 -1.66 1.78 -15.95
CA LEU A 169 -1.44 2.51 -14.70
C LEU A 169 -0.26 3.49 -14.84
N ASP A 170 0.88 3.01 -15.33
CA ASP A 170 2.05 3.85 -15.57
C ASP A 170 1.76 4.95 -16.59
N SER A 171 1.04 4.64 -17.67
CA SER A 171 0.61 5.63 -18.67
C SER A 171 -0.26 6.73 -18.05
N PHE A 172 -1.22 6.37 -17.17
CA PHE A 172 -2.04 7.36 -16.48
C PHE A 172 -1.20 8.22 -15.53
N ILE A 173 -0.34 7.60 -14.72
CA ILE A 173 0.54 8.29 -13.77
C ILE A 173 1.41 9.33 -14.48
N PHE A 174 2.06 8.96 -15.58
CA PHE A 174 2.98 9.87 -16.29
C PHE A 174 2.27 10.98 -17.08
N SER A 175 1.02 10.75 -17.50
CA SER A 175 0.24 11.77 -18.20
C SER A 175 -0.49 12.75 -17.26
N HIS A 176 -0.60 12.44 -15.96
CA HIS A 176 -1.32 13.26 -14.98
C HIS A 176 -0.50 13.60 -13.72
N PRO A 177 0.70 14.22 -13.86
CA PRO A 177 1.61 14.46 -12.73
C PRO A 177 1.08 15.45 -11.68
N ASP A 178 0.08 16.27 -12.04
CA ASP A 178 -0.59 17.22 -11.14
C ASP A 178 -1.93 16.71 -10.59
N SER A 179 -2.22 15.42 -10.75
CA SER A 179 -3.45 14.80 -10.26
C SER A 179 -3.31 14.21 -8.87
N TYR A 180 -4.28 14.46 -8.00
CA TYR A 180 -4.38 13.77 -6.70
C TYR A 180 -4.69 12.27 -6.85
N VAL A 181 -5.33 11.88 -7.95
CA VAL A 181 -5.53 10.46 -8.29
C VAL A 181 -4.19 9.79 -8.56
N THR A 182 -3.30 10.44 -9.30
CA THR A 182 -1.93 9.96 -9.54
C THR A 182 -1.15 9.80 -8.25
N LEU A 183 -1.22 10.78 -7.34
CA LEU A 183 -0.58 10.67 -6.03
C LEU A 183 -1.05 9.43 -5.26
N ASP A 184 -2.36 9.22 -5.21
CA ASP A 184 -2.96 8.09 -4.50
C ASP A 184 -2.59 6.74 -5.14
N LEU A 185 -2.60 6.66 -6.48
CA LEU A 185 -2.16 5.47 -7.22
C LEU A 185 -0.69 5.15 -6.95
N ILE A 186 0.20 6.14 -6.96
CA ILE A 186 1.61 5.93 -6.59
C ILE A 186 1.70 5.44 -5.14
N ALA A 187 0.98 6.09 -4.21
CA ALA A 187 1.03 5.75 -2.80
C ALA A 187 0.48 4.34 -2.48
N THR A 188 -0.46 3.83 -3.27
CA THR A 188 -1.07 2.51 -3.08
C THR A 188 -0.36 1.41 -3.88
N GLU A 189 -0.01 1.66 -5.14
CA GLU A 189 0.43 0.63 -6.07
C GLU A 189 1.96 0.54 -6.21
N LYS A 190 2.69 1.63 -5.92
CA LYS A 190 4.15 1.70 -6.19
C LYS A 190 5.02 1.80 -4.93
N THR A 191 4.43 1.77 -3.73
CA THR A 191 5.18 1.96 -2.47
C THR A 191 5.30 0.71 -1.59
N ALA A 192 4.93 -0.46 -2.06
CA ALA A 192 5.09 -1.70 -1.28
C ALA A 192 6.56 -1.93 -0.88
N VAL A 193 7.47 -1.82 -1.85
CA VAL A 193 8.92 -1.78 -1.63
C VAL A 193 9.49 -0.68 -2.51
N ILE A 194 10.03 0.38 -1.90
CA ILE A 194 10.60 1.50 -2.64
C ILE A 194 12.10 1.26 -2.86
N ASP A 195 12.49 1.08 -4.13
CA ASP A 195 13.85 1.31 -4.57
C ASP A 195 13.99 2.79 -4.94
N PRO A 196 14.86 3.57 -4.27
CA PRO A 196 14.89 5.02 -4.43
C PRO A 196 15.24 5.50 -5.84
N GLU A 197 16.11 4.79 -6.55
CA GLU A 197 16.52 5.14 -7.91
C GLU A 197 15.37 4.87 -8.90
N ALA A 198 14.83 3.65 -8.86
CA ALA A 198 13.71 3.26 -9.72
C ALA A 198 12.41 4.05 -9.42
N PHE A 199 12.21 4.46 -8.16
CA PHE A 199 11.02 5.22 -7.74
C PHE A 199 11.06 6.69 -8.15
N GLN A 200 12.24 7.26 -8.42
CA GLN A 200 12.40 8.65 -8.83
C GLN A 200 11.56 9.01 -10.07
N LYS A 201 11.36 8.07 -11.00
CA LYS A 201 10.52 8.29 -12.19
C LYS A 201 9.04 8.56 -11.85
N TYR A 202 8.54 8.04 -10.73
CA TYR A 202 7.17 8.29 -10.25
C TYR A 202 7.07 9.54 -9.38
N TYR A 203 8.07 9.76 -8.52
CA TYR A 203 8.06 10.85 -7.55
C TYR A 203 8.46 12.19 -8.18
N GLY A 204 9.50 12.20 -9.02
CA GLY A 204 10.09 13.42 -9.59
C GLY A 204 9.12 14.29 -10.38
N PRO A 205 8.23 13.73 -11.21
CA PRO A 205 7.26 14.54 -11.98
C PRO A 205 6.12 15.14 -11.14
N LEU A 206 5.85 14.65 -9.93
CA LEU A 206 4.72 15.14 -9.12
C LEU A 206 4.85 16.63 -8.81
N SER A 207 3.76 17.39 -9.02
CA SER A 207 3.74 18.83 -8.78
C SER A 207 3.87 19.18 -7.29
N LYS A 208 4.38 20.38 -7.01
CA LYS A 208 4.45 20.91 -5.63
C LYS A 208 3.07 20.97 -4.97
N ARG A 209 2.01 21.25 -5.73
CA ARG A 209 0.63 21.30 -5.27
C ARG A 209 0.20 19.95 -4.69
N VAL A 210 0.48 18.88 -5.41
CA VAL A 210 0.13 17.51 -5.00
C VAL A 210 0.98 17.05 -3.82
N LEU A 211 2.29 17.31 -3.86
CA LEU A 211 3.23 16.94 -2.80
C LEU A 211 3.00 17.70 -1.48
N SER A 212 2.46 18.94 -1.54
CA SER A 212 2.13 19.71 -0.33
C SER A 212 0.88 19.21 0.41
N SER A 213 0.08 18.33 -0.21
CA SER A 213 -1.05 17.68 0.45
C SER A 213 -0.61 16.74 1.58
N PHE A 214 -1.53 16.40 2.50
CA PHE A 214 -1.23 15.43 3.56
C PHE A 214 -0.71 14.09 3.00
N ALA A 215 -1.37 13.55 1.97
CA ALA A 215 -0.94 12.32 1.32
C ALA A 215 0.42 12.48 0.60
N GLY A 216 0.68 13.65 0.00
CA GLY A 216 1.97 13.97 -0.62
C GLY A 216 3.11 14.03 0.38
N GLN A 217 2.88 14.63 1.55
CA GLN A 217 3.86 14.67 2.64
C GLN A 217 4.15 13.25 3.19
N GLN A 218 3.12 12.40 3.30
CA GLN A 218 3.31 11.00 3.70
C GLN A 218 4.12 10.22 2.65
N LEU A 219 3.85 10.42 1.35
CA LEU A 219 4.63 9.80 0.28
C LEU A 219 6.09 10.28 0.32
N THR A 220 6.33 11.57 0.51
CA THR A 220 7.65 12.16 0.66
C THR A 220 8.41 11.51 1.83
N ALA A 221 7.76 11.42 3.00
CA ALA A 221 8.37 10.80 4.19
C ALA A 221 8.72 9.31 3.95
N LYS A 222 7.88 8.55 3.24
CA LYS A 222 8.20 7.17 2.85
C LYS A 222 9.41 7.11 1.91
N TYR A 223 9.44 7.99 0.90
CA TYR A 223 10.54 8.05 -0.06
C TYR A 223 11.86 8.44 0.60
N ASP A 224 11.84 9.43 1.51
CA ASP A 224 13.04 9.84 2.26
C ASP A 224 13.57 8.73 3.16
N LYS A 225 12.69 7.96 3.81
CA LYS A 225 13.11 6.75 4.55
C LYS A 225 13.76 5.71 3.64
N ALA A 226 13.17 5.45 2.47
CA ALA A 226 13.75 4.51 1.52
C ALA A 226 15.16 4.92 1.05
N LYS A 227 15.42 6.23 0.92
CA LYS A 227 16.76 6.75 0.59
C LYS A 227 17.81 6.42 1.67
N GLN A 228 17.41 6.24 2.93
CA GLN A 228 18.33 5.87 4.02
C GLN A 228 18.89 4.46 3.86
N ILE A 229 18.18 3.59 3.16
CA ILE A 229 18.60 2.22 2.81
C ILE A 229 18.90 2.07 1.33
N ALA A 230 19.29 3.14 0.63
CA ALA A 230 19.77 3.05 -0.74
C ALA A 230 21.13 2.35 -0.79
N ILE A 231 21.47 1.78 -1.94
CA ILE A 231 22.83 1.28 -2.19
C ILE A 231 23.84 2.43 -1.93
N GLY A 232 24.95 2.12 -1.28
CA GLY A 232 25.97 3.08 -0.85
C GLY A 232 25.70 3.72 0.52
N LYS A 233 24.58 3.44 1.19
CA LYS A 233 24.30 3.92 2.55
C LYS A 233 24.76 2.94 3.61
N SER A 234 25.25 3.49 4.74
CA SER A 234 25.57 2.70 5.93
C SER A 234 24.31 2.39 6.73
N VAL A 235 24.27 1.19 7.29
CA VAL A 235 23.17 0.72 8.13
C VAL A 235 23.74 0.12 9.43
N ASP A 236 23.13 0.49 10.55
CA ASP A 236 23.40 -0.12 11.86
C ASP A 236 22.13 -0.08 12.72
N PHE A 237 21.90 -1.16 13.48
CA PHE A 237 20.78 -1.25 14.42
C PHE A 237 21.10 -2.19 15.58
N GLU A 238 20.35 -2.02 16.65
CA GLU A 238 20.36 -2.90 17.81
C GLU A 238 19.02 -3.62 17.93
N GLN A 239 19.07 -4.86 18.36
CA GLN A 239 17.90 -5.72 18.58
C GLN A 239 18.24 -6.76 19.67
N VAL A 240 17.32 -7.66 19.96
CA VAL A 240 17.56 -8.81 20.84
C VAL A 240 17.52 -10.12 20.04
N ASP A 241 18.40 -11.06 20.41
CA ASP A 241 18.41 -12.39 19.80
C ASP A 241 17.26 -13.26 20.33
N ASP A 242 17.17 -14.48 19.84
CA ASP A 242 16.18 -15.49 20.26
C ASP A 242 16.26 -15.88 21.75
N LYS A 243 17.42 -15.65 22.38
CA LYS A 243 17.68 -15.91 23.80
C LYS A 243 17.46 -14.66 24.67
N GLY A 244 17.22 -13.50 24.07
CA GLY A 244 17.04 -12.22 24.75
C GLY A 244 18.33 -11.45 25.00
N ASN A 245 19.46 -11.87 24.40
CA ASN A 245 20.71 -11.13 24.50
C ASN A 245 20.72 -9.94 23.53
N PRO A 246 21.38 -8.82 23.91
CA PRO A 246 21.56 -7.68 23.00
C PRO A 246 22.36 -8.10 21.77
N PHE A 247 21.88 -7.71 20.60
CA PHE A 247 22.54 -7.86 19.31
C PHE A 247 22.73 -6.49 18.66
N LYS A 248 23.89 -6.27 18.06
CA LYS A 248 24.19 -5.07 17.28
C LYS A 248 24.75 -5.48 15.93
N LEU A 249 24.19 -4.92 14.83
CA LEU A 249 24.62 -5.29 13.48
C LEU A 249 26.11 -4.98 13.25
N SER A 250 26.61 -3.88 13.81
CA SER A 250 28.04 -3.51 13.71
C SER A 250 28.98 -4.49 14.39
N SER A 251 28.51 -5.47 15.18
CA SER A 251 29.36 -6.57 15.69
C SER A 251 29.85 -7.49 14.57
N TYR A 252 29.19 -7.44 13.39
CA TYR A 252 29.61 -8.16 12.19
C TYR A 252 30.46 -7.33 11.22
N LYS A 253 31.00 -6.18 11.64
CA LYS A 253 31.99 -5.44 10.84
C LYS A 253 33.12 -6.37 10.39
N GLY A 254 33.58 -6.18 9.16
CA GLY A 254 34.56 -7.05 8.53
C GLY A 254 33.95 -8.22 7.76
N LYS A 255 32.63 -8.47 7.87
CA LYS A 255 31.92 -9.53 7.11
C LYS A 255 30.96 -8.94 6.09
N TYR A 256 30.66 -9.72 5.05
CA TYR A 256 29.47 -9.52 4.24
C TYR A 256 28.26 -10.02 5.03
N VAL A 257 27.22 -9.21 5.15
CA VAL A 257 26.00 -9.60 5.91
C VAL A 257 24.77 -9.42 5.06
N LEU A 258 23.98 -10.49 4.89
CA LEU A 258 22.65 -10.39 4.33
C LEU A 258 21.65 -10.18 5.48
N VAL A 259 21.10 -8.99 5.60
CA VAL A 259 20.02 -8.69 6.55
C VAL A 259 18.68 -8.99 5.87
N ASP A 260 17.98 -10.00 6.37
CA ASP A 260 16.73 -10.50 5.81
C ASP A 260 15.54 -10.19 6.73
N PHE A 261 14.58 -9.39 6.25
CA PHE A 261 13.33 -9.08 6.94
C PHE A 261 12.25 -10.09 6.56
N TRP A 262 11.78 -10.81 7.55
CA TRP A 262 10.85 -11.92 7.35
C TRP A 262 9.85 -12.08 8.51
N ALA A 263 8.93 -13.05 8.40
CA ALA A 263 8.08 -13.47 9.52
C ALA A 263 7.57 -14.91 9.33
N SER A 264 7.19 -15.55 10.41
CA SER A 264 6.66 -16.92 10.41
C SER A 264 5.37 -17.08 9.59
N TRP A 265 4.54 -16.06 9.56
CA TRP A 265 3.28 -15.98 8.81
C TRP A 265 3.46 -15.55 7.35
N CYS A 266 4.65 -15.11 6.95
CA CYS A 266 4.94 -14.67 5.60
C CYS A 266 5.26 -15.86 4.69
N ALA A 267 4.27 -16.39 4.00
CA ALA A 267 4.44 -17.54 3.12
C ALA A 267 5.50 -17.32 2.01
N PRO A 268 5.59 -16.16 1.33
CA PRO A 268 6.67 -15.91 0.38
C PRO A 268 8.07 -15.88 1.02
N CYS A 269 8.20 -15.37 2.27
CA CYS A 269 9.48 -15.39 3.00
C CYS A 269 9.91 -16.83 3.30
N ARG A 270 8.95 -17.65 3.78
CA ARG A 270 9.19 -19.06 4.08
C ARG A 270 9.58 -19.88 2.83
N ALA A 271 9.03 -19.52 1.67
CA ALA A 271 9.39 -20.14 0.39
C ALA A 271 10.81 -19.78 -0.06
N GLU A 272 11.37 -18.66 0.41
CA GLU A 272 12.75 -18.23 0.11
C GLU A 272 13.80 -18.88 1.02
N ASN A 273 13.44 -19.35 2.22
CA ASN A 273 14.38 -19.92 3.19
C ASN A 273 15.25 -21.07 2.64
N PRO A 274 14.77 -21.98 1.78
CA PRO A 274 15.65 -23.00 1.14
C PRO A 274 16.77 -22.38 0.29
N ASN A 275 16.50 -21.28 -0.42
CA ASN A 275 17.51 -20.57 -1.21
C ASN A 275 18.54 -19.88 -0.31
N LEU A 276 18.08 -19.26 0.79
CA LEU A 276 18.94 -18.67 1.82
C LEU A 276 19.83 -19.73 2.48
N LEU A 277 19.27 -20.88 2.82
CA LEU A 277 20.01 -22.00 3.43
C LEU A 277 21.12 -22.53 2.50
N LYS A 278 20.80 -22.71 1.22
CA LYS A 278 21.78 -23.11 0.20
C LYS A 278 22.91 -22.08 0.10
N ALA A 279 22.56 -20.79 -0.02
CA ALA A 279 23.54 -19.72 -0.11
C ALA A 279 24.43 -19.64 1.13
N TYR A 280 23.84 -19.78 2.33
CA TYR A 280 24.58 -19.79 3.59
C TYR A 280 25.57 -20.94 3.67
N GLN A 281 25.15 -22.16 3.34
CA GLN A 281 26.00 -23.34 3.33
C GLN A 281 27.23 -23.18 2.42
N GLU A 282 27.04 -22.58 1.22
CA GLU A 282 28.11 -22.37 0.26
C GLU A 282 29.04 -21.20 0.63
N LEU A 283 28.56 -20.17 1.33
CA LEU A 283 29.28 -18.91 1.50
C LEU A 283 29.75 -18.63 2.92
N LYS A 284 29.27 -19.33 3.97
CA LYS A 284 29.62 -19.08 5.38
C LYS A 284 31.12 -19.13 5.68
N THR A 285 31.91 -19.85 4.88
CA THR A 285 33.37 -19.91 4.99
C THR A 285 34.07 -18.76 4.27
N LYS A 286 33.34 -17.95 3.49
CA LYS A 286 33.84 -16.82 2.71
C LYS A 286 33.54 -15.47 3.37
N ASN A 287 33.68 -15.39 4.68
CA ASN A 287 33.43 -14.18 5.44
C ASN A 287 32.00 -13.60 5.26
N PHE A 288 31.01 -14.50 5.11
CA PHE A 288 29.61 -14.18 4.89
C PHE A 288 28.74 -14.62 6.07
N GLU A 289 27.72 -13.81 6.40
CA GLU A 289 26.77 -14.10 7.45
C GLU A 289 25.35 -13.68 7.00
N ILE A 290 24.32 -14.27 7.64
CA ILE A 290 22.93 -13.84 7.50
C ILE A 290 22.41 -13.39 8.87
N VAL A 291 21.62 -12.32 8.89
CA VAL A 291 20.87 -11.87 10.07
C VAL A 291 19.40 -11.80 9.70
N GLY A 292 18.59 -12.68 10.28
CA GLY A 292 17.15 -12.68 10.12
C GLY A 292 16.49 -11.72 11.11
N VAL A 293 15.86 -10.67 10.63
CA VAL A 293 15.06 -9.72 11.42
C VAL A 293 13.60 -10.12 11.32
N SER A 294 13.09 -10.76 12.38
CA SER A 294 11.70 -11.23 12.38
C SER A 294 10.71 -10.09 12.72
N LEU A 295 9.65 -10.00 11.94
CA LEU A 295 8.50 -9.12 12.17
C LEU A 295 7.32 -9.89 12.79
N ASP A 296 7.60 -10.93 13.56
CA ASP A 296 6.60 -11.64 14.35
C ASP A 296 6.21 -10.86 15.61
N GLU A 297 4.97 -11.02 16.05
CA GLU A 297 4.47 -10.56 17.34
C GLU A 297 4.39 -11.71 18.36
N SER A 298 4.62 -12.96 17.93
CA SER A 298 4.62 -14.17 18.75
C SER A 298 5.98 -14.85 18.72
N LYS A 299 6.68 -14.88 19.86
CA LYS A 299 7.97 -15.57 20.01
C LYS A 299 7.86 -17.06 19.67
N ALA A 300 6.79 -17.72 20.11
CA ALA A 300 6.59 -19.15 19.86
C ALA A 300 6.42 -19.44 18.35
N ALA A 301 5.65 -18.62 17.62
CA ALA A 301 5.48 -18.77 16.17
C ALA A 301 6.80 -18.54 15.42
N TRP A 302 7.54 -17.49 15.79
CA TRP A 302 8.85 -17.18 15.25
C TRP A 302 9.83 -18.34 15.42
N LEU A 303 10.07 -18.80 16.66
CA LEU A 303 11.03 -19.88 16.94
C LEU A 303 10.65 -21.22 16.31
N ASN A 304 9.35 -21.55 16.29
CA ASN A 304 8.86 -22.73 15.57
C ASN A 304 9.16 -22.65 14.06
N ALA A 305 9.04 -21.47 13.46
CA ALA A 305 9.37 -21.28 12.07
C ALA A 305 10.89 -21.40 11.80
N VAL A 306 11.73 -20.79 12.66
CA VAL A 306 13.20 -20.91 12.60
C VAL A 306 13.61 -22.38 12.63
N GLN A 307 13.03 -23.16 13.55
CA GLN A 307 13.32 -24.59 13.67
C GLN A 307 12.84 -25.39 12.45
N LYS A 308 11.60 -25.16 12.00
CA LYS A 308 11.03 -25.88 10.84
C LYS A 308 11.78 -25.65 9.56
N ASP A 309 12.27 -24.41 9.33
CA ASP A 309 13.00 -24.04 8.13
C ASP A 309 14.52 -24.25 8.29
N ALA A 310 14.96 -24.84 9.43
CA ALA A 310 16.35 -25.16 9.74
C ALA A 310 17.31 -23.98 9.53
N MET A 311 16.92 -22.77 9.97
CA MET A 311 17.69 -21.54 9.79
C MET A 311 18.82 -21.43 10.83
N PRO A 312 20.12 -21.63 10.47
CA PRO A 312 21.22 -21.72 11.42
C PRO A 312 21.87 -20.39 11.76
N TRP A 313 21.46 -19.30 11.11
CA TRP A 313 22.04 -17.98 11.27
C TRP A 313 21.35 -17.16 12.37
N MET A 314 21.96 -16.03 12.74
CA MET A 314 21.46 -15.12 13.76
C MET A 314 20.03 -14.69 13.49
N GLN A 315 19.18 -14.80 14.49
CA GLN A 315 17.78 -14.39 14.45
C GLN A 315 17.52 -13.34 15.52
N VAL A 316 16.91 -12.22 15.16
CA VAL A 316 16.60 -11.11 16.06
C VAL A 316 15.17 -10.63 15.90
N SER A 317 14.54 -10.20 17.02
CA SER A 317 13.19 -9.63 17.03
C SER A 317 12.88 -8.95 18.37
N ASP A 318 12.15 -7.83 18.34
CA ASP A 318 11.54 -7.23 19.53
C ASP A 318 10.04 -7.56 19.67
N LEU A 319 9.52 -8.43 18.82
CA LEU A 319 8.14 -8.92 18.78
C LEU A 319 7.08 -7.82 18.59
N LYS A 320 7.43 -6.72 17.87
CA LYS A 320 6.52 -5.60 17.62
C LYS A 320 5.99 -5.55 16.18
N GLY A 321 6.20 -6.61 15.40
CA GLY A 321 5.78 -6.66 14.00
C GLY A 321 6.41 -5.53 13.17
N PHE A 322 5.64 -4.89 12.30
CA PHE A 322 6.09 -3.71 11.55
C PHE A 322 6.34 -2.45 12.40
N LYS A 323 6.02 -2.49 13.70
CA LYS A 323 6.31 -1.41 14.65
C LYS A 323 7.68 -1.56 15.30
N THR A 324 8.44 -2.59 14.97
CA THR A 324 9.83 -2.75 15.42
C THR A 324 10.65 -1.51 15.04
N GLU A 325 11.54 -1.10 15.94
CA GLU A 325 12.35 0.11 15.73
C GLU A 325 13.14 0.06 14.40
N VAL A 326 13.68 -1.10 14.07
CA VAL A 326 14.44 -1.32 12.83
C VAL A 326 13.56 -1.12 11.59
N ALA A 327 12.34 -1.69 11.57
CA ALA A 327 11.42 -1.52 10.44
C ALA A 327 10.95 -0.06 10.31
N VAL A 328 10.63 0.60 11.44
CA VAL A 328 10.21 2.01 11.46
C VAL A 328 11.36 2.92 10.99
N LYS A 329 12.57 2.71 11.50
CA LYS A 329 13.76 3.49 11.16
C LYS A 329 14.05 3.43 9.66
N TYR A 330 14.03 2.25 9.06
CA TYR A 330 14.39 2.03 7.67
C TYR A 330 13.20 1.97 6.70
N GLY A 331 11.99 2.21 7.19
CA GLY A 331 10.79 2.25 6.34
C GLY A 331 10.42 0.90 5.74
N ILE A 332 10.70 -0.21 6.44
CA ILE A 332 10.29 -1.56 6.04
C ILE A 332 8.79 -1.70 6.27
N THR A 333 8.01 -1.71 5.21
CA THR A 333 6.54 -1.78 5.25
C THR A 333 5.96 -3.01 4.56
N ALA A 334 6.82 -3.81 3.93
CA ALA A 334 6.46 -5.08 3.29
C ALA A 334 7.62 -6.07 3.38
N ILE A 335 7.31 -7.36 3.43
CA ILE A 335 8.26 -8.48 3.41
C ILE A 335 7.82 -9.52 2.35
N PRO A 336 8.76 -10.32 1.79
CA PRO A 336 10.19 -10.38 2.09
C PRO A 336 10.94 -9.17 1.56
N GLN A 337 11.94 -8.73 2.31
CA GLN A 337 12.87 -7.66 1.90
C GLN A 337 14.24 -7.93 2.51
N ASN A 338 15.32 -7.72 1.76
CA ASN A 338 16.67 -7.85 2.29
C ASN A 338 17.63 -6.84 1.68
N PHE A 339 18.77 -6.65 2.36
CA PHE A 339 19.91 -5.94 1.82
C PHE A 339 21.22 -6.62 2.21
N LEU A 340 22.15 -6.65 1.25
CA LEU A 340 23.50 -7.14 1.44
C LEU A 340 24.40 -5.98 1.85
N ILE A 341 25.12 -6.14 2.95
CA ILE A 341 26.07 -5.17 3.51
C ILE A 341 27.49 -5.70 3.27
N ASN A 342 28.41 -4.82 2.86
CA ASN A 342 29.82 -5.13 2.74
C ASN A 342 30.53 -5.08 4.12
N PRO A 343 31.81 -5.47 4.21
CA PRO A 343 32.58 -5.42 5.45
C PRO A 343 32.65 -4.05 6.16
N ASP A 344 32.45 -2.95 5.44
CA ASP A 344 32.43 -1.60 5.99
C ASP A 344 31.06 -1.18 6.54
N GLY A 345 30.04 -2.04 6.41
CA GLY A 345 28.66 -1.74 6.83
C GLY A 345 27.85 -0.96 5.80
N ILE A 346 28.26 -0.97 4.53
CA ILE A 346 27.61 -0.27 3.43
C ILE A 346 26.69 -1.23 2.64
N ILE A 347 25.48 -0.82 2.33
CA ILE A 347 24.57 -1.58 1.48
C ILE A 347 25.09 -1.61 0.05
N ILE A 348 25.31 -2.81 -0.49
CA ILE A 348 25.84 -3.03 -1.84
C ILE A 348 24.84 -3.72 -2.77
N ALA A 349 23.80 -4.37 -2.22
CA ALA A 349 22.70 -4.93 -3.00
C ALA A 349 21.43 -5.02 -2.14
N LYS A 350 20.27 -5.14 -2.80
CA LYS A 350 18.95 -5.22 -2.15
C LYS A 350 18.07 -6.24 -2.85
N ASN A 351 17.12 -6.82 -2.09
CA ASN A 351 16.05 -7.68 -2.61
C ASN A 351 16.55 -8.86 -3.44
N LEU A 352 17.71 -9.42 -3.05
CA LEU A 352 18.26 -10.63 -3.65
C LEU A 352 17.39 -11.84 -3.26
N ARG A 353 16.96 -12.63 -4.25
CA ARG A 353 16.07 -13.77 -4.00
C ARG A 353 15.99 -14.75 -5.17
N GLY A 354 15.33 -15.89 -4.93
CA GLY A 354 15.05 -16.92 -5.93
C GLY A 354 16.22 -17.87 -6.13
N GLU A 355 16.08 -18.76 -7.09
CA GLU A 355 17.07 -19.81 -7.38
C GLU A 355 18.47 -19.27 -7.70
N GLN A 356 18.56 -18.03 -8.17
CA GLN A 356 19.83 -17.36 -8.50
C GLN A 356 20.43 -16.58 -7.33
N LEU A 357 19.87 -16.66 -6.11
CA LEU A 357 20.35 -15.92 -4.94
C LEU A 357 21.85 -16.15 -4.70
N THR A 358 22.28 -17.41 -4.67
CA THR A 358 23.68 -17.78 -4.41
C THR A 358 24.63 -17.19 -5.46
N GLU A 359 24.26 -17.26 -6.74
CA GLU A 359 25.09 -16.70 -7.83
C GLU A 359 25.09 -15.17 -7.80
N ALA A 360 23.99 -14.53 -7.38
CA ALA A 360 23.94 -13.10 -7.18
C ALA A 360 24.87 -12.64 -6.05
N LEU A 361 24.89 -13.38 -4.91
CA LEU A 361 25.78 -13.12 -3.79
C LEU A 361 27.25 -13.31 -4.15
N LYS A 362 27.60 -14.34 -4.92
CA LYS A 362 28.99 -14.59 -5.39
C LYS A 362 29.58 -13.46 -6.23
N LYS A 363 28.74 -12.59 -6.82
CA LYS A 363 29.26 -11.41 -7.55
C LYS A 363 29.88 -10.37 -6.62
N PHE A 364 29.47 -10.36 -5.36
CA PHE A 364 29.94 -9.41 -4.35
C PHE A 364 30.92 -10.03 -3.36
N ILE A 365 30.74 -11.30 -3.00
CA ILE A 365 31.52 -12.02 -1.99
C ILE A 365 32.67 -12.75 -2.70
N LYS A 366 33.89 -12.32 -2.43
CA LYS A 366 35.11 -12.88 -3.03
C LYS A 366 35.71 -14.01 -2.18
#